data_d663b49b6b1cd3715a6d21a20bcca478
#
_entry.id   d663b49b6b1cd3715a6d21a20bcca478
#
_cell.length_a   1.000
_cell.length_b   1.000
_cell.length_c   1.000
_cell.angle_alpha   90.00
_cell.angle_beta   90.00
_cell.angle_gamma   90.00
#
_symmetry.space_group_name_H-M   'P 1'
#
loop_
_entity.id
_entity.type
_entity.pdbx_description
1 polymer ?
#
loop_
_entity_poly.entity_id
_entity_poly.type
_entity_poly.pdbx_seq_one_letter_code
_entity_poly.pdbx_strand_id
1 'polypeptide(L)'
;MSKGKLVILSAPSGTGKTSICKELLSRNKSWEFSVSATTRPKRKNEIDGQDYVFMDIKQFEHKQNFGEFLEWEFVHGNRYATPIEPIESAIENNKVILLDIDVKGSMNIIEEFEDNVISIFIEPPGFNNEEKIEILTDRLSKRGQS
;
A
#
# COMPACT_ATOMS: atom_id res chain seq x y z
N MET A 1 17.37 -11.25 -17.99
CA MET A 1 17.91 -10.94 -16.67
C MET A 1 16.80 -10.77 -15.66
N SER A 2 16.90 -11.47 -14.58
CA SER A 2 15.98 -11.30 -13.49
C SER A 2 16.21 -9.95 -12.84
N LYS A 3 15.12 -9.26 -12.58
CA LYS A 3 15.13 -7.99 -11.88
C LYS A 3 14.33 -8.14 -10.59
N GLY A 4 14.35 -7.13 -9.76
CA GLY A 4 13.50 -7.12 -8.59
C GLY A 4 12.03 -7.18 -8.95
N LYS A 5 11.20 -7.42 -7.96
CA LYS A 5 9.76 -7.56 -8.15
C LYS A 5 8.99 -6.62 -7.23
N LEU A 6 7.89 -6.08 -7.75
CA LEU A 6 6.91 -5.38 -6.97
C LEU A 6 5.76 -6.34 -6.69
N VAL A 7 5.51 -6.60 -5.43
CA VAL A 7 4.35 -7.40 -5.02
C VAL A 7 3.29 -6.43 -4.52
N ILE A 8 2.21 -6.30 -5.26
CA ILE A 8 1.12 -5.40 -4.92
C ILE A 8 0.00 -6.18 -4.27
N LEU A 9 -0.34 -5.82 -3.05
CA LEU A 9 -1.42 -6.44 -2.31
C LEU A 9 -2.58 -5.46 -2.24
N SER A 10 -3.70 -5.82 -2.86
CA SER A 10 -4.91 -5.01 -2.88
C SER A 10 -6.07 -5.79 -2.31
N ALA A 11 -6.97 -5.11 -1.61
CA ALA A 11 -8.14 -5.75 -1.04
C ALA A 11 -9.15 -4.70 -0.59
N PRO A 12 -10.44 -5.07 -0.51
CA PRO A 12 -11.40 -4.21 0.17
C PRO A 12 -11.03 -4.05 1.63
N SER A 13 -11.41 -2.93 2.23
CA SER A 13 -11.21 -2.71 3.66
C SER A 13 -11.85 -3.83 4.47
N GLY A 14 -11.20 -4.23 5.56
CA GLY A 14 -11.74 -5.27 6.44
C GLY A 14 -11.37 -6.70 6.07
N THR A 15 -10.55 -6.91 5.02
CA THR A 15 -10.12 -8.27 4.63
C THR A 15 -8.92 -8.78 5.41
N GLY A 16 -8.30 -7.95 6.24
CA GLY A 16 -7.10 -8.32 6.98
C GLY A 16 -5.81 -8.07 6.20
N LYS A 17 -5.84 -7.15 5.27
CA LYS A 17 -4.69 -6.84 4.40
C LYS A 17 -3.42 -6.49 5.19
N THR A 18 -3.54 -5.67 6.23
CA THR A 18 -2.41 -5.27 7.06
C THR A 18 -1.76 -6.48 7.75
N SER A 19 -2.56 -7.39 8.27
CA SER A 19 -2.07 -8.62 8.91
C SER A 19 -1.34 -9.51 7.91
N ILE A 20 -1.87 -9.60 6.69
CA ILE A 20 -1.26 -10.40 5.63
C ILE A 20 0.08 -9.80 5.22
N CYS A 21 0.16 -8.48 5.09
CA CYS A 21 1.42 -7.79 4.79
C CYS A 21 2.48 -8.09 5.84
N LYS A 22 2.12 -7.99 7.11
CA LYS A 22 3.04 -8.26 8.22
C LYS A 22 3.52 -9.70 8.20
N GLU A 23 2.63 -10.65 7.92
CA GLU A 23 2.99 -12.06 7.85
C GLU A 23 3.94 -12.33 6.68
N LEU A 24 3.67 -11.76 5.52
CA LEU A 24 4.54 -11.91 4.35
C LEU A 24 5.94 -11.37 4.61
N LEU A 25 6.02 -10.21 5.25
CA LEU A 25 7.32 -9.60 5.58
C LEU A 25 8.07 -10.41 6.64
N SER A 26 7.35 -11.02 7.59
CA SER A 26 7.99 -11.85 8.61
C SER A 26 8.57 -13.15 8.05
N ARG A 27 7.92 -13.69 7.02
CA ARG A 27 8.37 -14.91 6.35
C ARG A 27 9.43 -14.69 5.28
N ASN A 28 9.53 -13.45 4.80
CA ASN A 28 10.44 -13.10 3.71
C ASN A 28 11.30 -11.90 4.15
N LYS A 29 12.27 -12.17 4.98
CA LYS A 29 13.05 -11.11 5.65
C LYS A 29 13.87 -10.24 4.72
N SER A 30 14.11 -10.69 3.50
CA SER A 30 14.81 -9.89 2.50
C SER A 30 13.87 -8.95 1.75
N TRP A 31 12.56 -9.09 1.91
CA TRP A 31 11.60 -8.20 1.27
C TRP A 31 11.57 -6.85 1.96
N GLU A 32 11.35 -5.83 1.18
CA GLU A 32 11.18 -4.47 1.66
C GLU A 32 9.71 -4.09 1.62
N PHE A 33 9.33 -3.10 2.40
CA PHE A 33 7.96 -2.59 2.40
C PHE A 33 7.97 -1.15 1.88
N SER A 34 7.05 -0.84 0.96
CA SER A 34 6.88 0.52 0.45
C SER A 34 6.08 1.34 1.44
N VAL A 35 6.74 2.27 2.11
CA VAL A 35 6.09 3.15 3.08
C VAL A 35 5.50 4.34 2.34
N SER A 36 4.17 4.48 2.37
CA SER A 36 3.47 5.56 1.69
C SER A 36 3.59 6.87 2.46
N ALA A 37 3.57 7.98 1.73
CA ALA A 37 3.53 9.31 2.33
C ALA A 37 2.07 9.72 2.53
N THR A 38 1.79 10.49 3.57
CA THR A 38 0.44 11.01 3.81
C THR A 38 0.48 12.36 4.53
N THR A 39 -0.54 13.17 4.27
CA THR A 39 -0.76 14.42 5.01
C THR A 39 -1.71 14.21 6.20
N ARG A 40 -2.23 13.00 6.37
CA ARG A 40 -3.07 12.67 7.52
C ARG A 40 -2.24 12.76 8.82
N PRO A 41 -2.79 13.33 9.88
CA PRO A 41 -2.10 13.34 11.16
C PRO A 41 -1.82 11.93 11.66
N LYS A 42 -0.65 11.77 12.26
CA LYS A 42 -0.22 10.49 12.83
C LYS A 42 -1.15 10.08 13.97
N ARG A 43 -1.57 8.83 13.98
CA ARG A 43 -2.34 8.27 15.08
C ARG A 43 -1.40 7.81 16.20
N LYS A 44 -1.98 7.62 17.39
CA LYS A 44 -1.21 7.33 18.60
C LYS A 44 -0.26 6.15 18.48
N ASN A 45 -0.71 5.08 17.85
CA ASN A 45 0.07 3.84 17.76
C ASN A 45 0.90 3.72 16.47
N GLU A 46 0.89 4.76 15.65
CA GLU A 46 1.63 4.74 14.39
C GLU A 46 3.04 5.27 14.58
N ILE A 47 3.96 4.74 13.78
CA ILE A 47 5.37 5.14 13.82
C ILE A 47 5.72 5.78 12.49
N ASP A 48 6.19 7.03 12.56
CA ASP A 48 6.62 7.76 11.37
C ASP A 48 7.83 7.05 10.74
N GLY A 49 7.75 6.85 9.42
CA GLY A 49 8.77 6.14 8.68
C GLY A 49 8.56 4.64 8.59
N GLN A 50 7.61 4.09 9.35
CA GLN A 50 7.25 2.67 9.30
C GLN A 50 5.84 2.45 8.77
N ASP A 51 4.84 3.08 9.40
CA ASP A 51 3.46 2.94 8.95
C ASP A 51 3.18 3.86 7.78
N TYR A 52 3.63 5.09 7.88
CA TYR A 52 3.58 6.11 6.84
C TYR A 52 4.75 7.06 7.04
N VAL A 53 5.07 7.81 5.99
CA VAL A 53 5.91 9.00 6.13
C VAL A 53 4.93 10.15 6.28
N PHE A 54 4.79 10.68 7.49
CA PHE A 54 3.85 11.75 7.79
C PHE A 54 4.48 13.09 7.45
N MET A 55 3.76 13.92 6.72
CA MET A 55 4.28 15.22 6.30
C MET A 55 3.13 16.22 6.19
N ASP A 56 3.47 17.52 6.22
CA ASP A 56 2.46 18.55 6.01
C ASP A 56 2.15 18.70 4.52
N ILE A 57 1.13 19.51 4.21
CA ILE A 57 0.69 19.70 2.83
C ILE A 57 1.78 20.33 1.97
N LYS A 58 2.55 21.26 2.52
CA LYS A 58 3.60 21.95 1.78
C LYS A 58 4.71 20.97 1.36
N GLN A 59 5.12 20.11 2.28
CA GLN A 59 6.13 19.08 2.00
C GLN A 59 5.62 18.11 0.94
N PHE A 60 4.36 17.70 1.07
CA PHE A 60 3.75 16.78 0.11
C PHE A 60 3.71 17.39 -1.28
N GLU A 61 3.24 18.63 -1.40
CA GLU A 61 3.16 19.33 -2.68
C GLU A 61 4.55 19.54 -3.30
N HIS A 62 5.54 19.82 -2.47
CA HIS A 62 6.92 19.98 -2.94
C HIS A 62 7.41 18.67 -3.60
N LYS A 63 7.24 17.55 -2.92
CA LYS A 63 7.64 16.24 -3.44
C LYS A 63 6.86 15.86 -4.69
N GLN A 64 5.57 16.15 -4.71
CA GLN A 64 4.72 15.91 -5.86
C GLN A 64 5.18 16.70 -7.08
N ASN A 65 5.49 17.97 -6.88
CA ASN A 65 5.94 18.86 -7.96
C ASN A 65 7.31 18.47 -8.51
N PHE A 66 8.16 17.85 -7.69
CA PHE A 66 9.47 17.38 -8.13
C PHE A 66 9.45 15.93 -8.64
N GLY A 67 8.26 15.37 -8.84
CA GLY A 67 8.14 14.04 -9.43
C GLY A 67 8.61 12.89 -8.54
N GLU A 68 8.60 13.06 -7.22
CA GLU A 68 9.08 12.05 -6.30
C GLU A 68 8.05 10.97 -5.97
N PHE A 69 6.80 11.17 -6.40
CA PHE A 69 5.71 10.21 -6.16
C PHE A 69 5.32 9.52 -7.47
N LEU A 70 5.18 8.21 -7.41
CA LEU A 70 4.75 7.41 -8.53
C LEU A 70 3.27 7.61 -8.83
N GLU A 71 2.46 7.70 -7.77
CA GLU A 71 1.05 8.01 -7.87
C GLU A 71 0.62 8.65 -6.56
N TRP A 72 -0.47 9.39 -6.61
CA TRP A 72 -1.05 9.96 -5.40
C TRP A 72 -2.56 10.04 -5.54
N GLU A 73 -3.25 10.08 -4.39
CA GLU A 73 -4.70 10.19 -4.38
C GLU A 73 -5.18 10.96 -3.15
N PHE A 74 -6.42 11.39 -3.23
CA PHE A 74 -7.07 12.14 -2.16
C PHE A 74 -8.16 11.26 -1.56
N VAL A 75 -8.03 10.92 -0.28
CA VAL A 75 -8.96 10.03 0.39
C VAL A 75 -9.36 10.64 1.73
N HIS A 76 -10.66 10.82 1.94
CA HIS A 76 -11.23 11.36 3.19
C HIS A 76 -10.54 12.63 3.68
N GLY A 77 -10.27 13.55 2.76
CA GLY A 77 -9.67 14.84 3.10
C GLY A 77 -8.17 14.84 3.26
N ASN A 78 -7.50 13.71 3.08
CA ASN A 78 -6.05 13.60 3.20
C ASN A 78 -5.43 13.08 1.92
N ARG A 79 -4.17 13.43 1.70
CA ARG A 79 -3.42 12.98 0.53
C ARG A 79 -2.55 11.79 0.90
N TYR A 80 -2.43 10.86 -0.05
CA TYR A 80 -1.59 9.67 0.07
C TYR A 80 -0.80 9.50 -1.20
N ALA A 81 0.45 9.09 -1.09
CA ALA A 81 1.29 8.91 -2.27
C ALA A 81 2.28 7.78 -2.07
N THR A 82 2.71 7.20 -3.19
CA THR A 82 3.70 6.13 -3.21
C THR A 82 5.03 6.72 -3.69
N PRO A 83 6.08 6.75 -2.86
CA PRO A 83 7.38 7.26 -3.30
C PRO A 83 7.99 6.37 -4.38
N ILE A 84 8.60 6.99 -5.36
CA ILE A 84 9.21 6.29 -6.50
C ILE A 84 10.55 5.65 -6.15
N GLU A 85 11.35 6.34 -5.36
CA GLU A 85 12.74 5.96 -5.12
C GLU A 85 12.91 4.56 -4.52
N PRO A 86 12.16 4.15 -3.46
CA PRO A 86 12.31 2.80 -2.93
C PRO A 86 11.96 1.71 -3.94
N ILE A 87 11.01 1.97 -4.83
CA ILE A 87 10.59 1.01 -5.84
C ILE A 87 11.68 0.83 -6.89
N GLU A 88 12.21 1.93 -7.39
CA GLU A 88 13.29 1.88 -8.37
C GLU A 88 14.53 1.21 -7.79
N SER A 89 14.85 1.53 -6.55
CA SER A 89 15.98 0.93 -5.85
C SER A 89 15.82 -0.59 -5.72
N ALA A 90 14.63 -1.04 -5.34
CA ALA A 90 14.37 -2.48 -5.20
C ALA A 90 14.53 -3.21 -6.53
N ILE A 91 14.00 -2.65 -7.61
CA ILE A 91 14.10 -3.25 -8.94
C ILE A 91 15.56 -3.33 -9.39
N GLU A 92 16.30 -2.26 -9.22
CA GLU A 92 17.71 -2.20 -9.63
C GLU A 92 18.58 -3.17 -8.83
N ASN A 93 18.27 -3.36 -7.57
CA ASN A 93 19.06 -4.22 -6.69
C ASN A 93 18.52 -5.64 -6.59
N ASN A 94 17.62 -6.02 -7.49
CA ASN A 94 17.07 -7.36 -7.59
C ASN A 94 16.38 -7.82 -6.29
N LYS A 95 15.68 -6.90 -5.66
CA LYS A 95 14.96 -7.15 -4.41
C LYS A 95 13.45 -7.17 -4.65
N VAL A 96 12.72 -7.66 -3.65
CA VAL A 96 11.26 -7.65 -3.67
C VAL A 96 10.78 -6.54 -2.75
N ILE A 97 9.86 -5.72 -3.24
CA ILE A 97 9.21 -4.69 -2.43
C ILE A 97 7.71 -4.93 -2.43
N LEU A 98 7.13 -4.92 -1.24
CA LEU A 98 5.70 -5.15 -1.03
C LEU A 98 4.98 -3.81 -0.92
N LEU A 99 3.92 -3.64 -1.69
CA LEU A 99 3.08 -2.45 -1.68
C LEU A 99 1.69 -2.81 -1.19
N ASP A 100 1.22 -2.09 -0.19
CA ASP A 100 -0.13 -2.21 0.36
C ASP A 100 -0.92 -0.99 -0.11
N ILE A 101 -1.55 -1.10 -1.27
CA ILE A 101 -2.29 0.00 -1.90
C ILE A 101 -3.64 -0.49 -2.41
N ASP A 102 -4.56 0.45 -2.66
CA ASP A 102 -5.87 0.08 -3.18
C ASP A 102 -5.80 -0.29 -4.68
N VAL A 103 -6.93 -0.80 -5.18
CA VAL A 103 -7.01 -1.25 -6.58
C VAL A 103 -6.74 -0.10 -7.54
N LYS A 104 -7.25 1.08 -7.23
CA LYS A 104 -7.11 2.24 -8.11
C LYS A 104 -5.65 2.67 -8.26
N GLY A 105 -4.93 2.78 -7.13
CA GLY A 105 -3.51 3.12 -7.15
C GLY A 105 -2.67 2.04 -7.80
N SER A 106 -3.02 0.77 -7.58
CA SER A 106 -2.25 -0.34 -8.13
C SER A 106 -2.26 -0.37 -9.66
N MET A 107 -3.35 0.05 -10.29
CA MET A 107 -3.42 0.01 -11.76
C MET A 107 -2.37 0.89 -12.42
N ASN A 108 -2.13 2.08 -11.88
CA ASN A 108 -1.10 2.97 -12.41
C ASN A 108 0.29 2.36 -12.29
N ILE A 109 0.56 1.71 -11.17
CA ILE A 109 1.85 1.07 -10.91
C ILE A 109 2.04 -0.15 -11.80
N ILE A 110 0.99 -0.94 -12.00
CA ILE A 110 1.04 -2.10 -12.89
C ILE A 110 1.40 -1.68 -14.31
N GLU A 111 0.83 -0.61 -14.83
CA GLU A 111 1.15 -0.11 -16.16
C GLU A 111 2.61 0.34 -16.26
N GLU A 112 3.11 1.02 -15.25
CA GLU A 112 4.47 1.57 -15.25
C GLU A 112 5.54 0.48 -15.17
N PHE A 113 5.30 -0.59 -14.43
CA PHE A 113 6.29 -1.63 -14.16
C PHE A 113 5.82 -3.03 -14.57
N GLU A 114 5.04 -3.15 -15.63
CA GLU A 114 4.33 -4.40 -15.95
C GLU A 114 5.18 -5.66 -15.95
N ASP A 115 6.44 -5.58 -16.37
CA ASP A 115 7.31 -6.75 -16.41
C ASP A 115 7.82 -7.18 -15.03
N ASN A 116 7.66 -6.33 -14.03
CA ASN A 116 8.22 -6.56 -12.69
C ASN A 116 7.16 -6.70 -11.61
N VAL A 117 5.88 -6.72 -11.98
CA VAL A 117 4.78 -6.68 -11.01
C VAL A 117 4.14 -8.05 -10.83
N ILE A 118 3.91 -8.40 -9.56
CA ILE A 118 3.03 -9.49 -9.17
C ILE A 118 1.89 -8.84 -8.38
N SER A 119 0.69 -8.93 -8.92
CA SER A 119 -0.49 -8.31 -8.29
C SER A 119 -1.34 -9.39 -7.63
N ILE A 120 -1.65 -9.20 -6.36
CA ILE A 120 -2.47 -10.12 -5.59
C ILE A 120 -3.69 -9.36 -5.06
N PHE A 121 -4.87 -9.84 -5.42
CA PHE A 121 -6.11 -9.28 -4.90
C PHE A 121 -6.70 -10.25 -3.89
N ILE A 122 -6.96 -9.76 -2.68
CA ILE A 122 -7.49 -10.57 -1.59
C ILE A 122 -8.99 -10.37 -1.53
N GLU A 123 -9.73 -11.47 -1.61
CA GLU A 123 -11.18 -11.44 -1.43
C GLU A 123 -11.53 -11.92 -0.03
N PRO A 124 -12.58 -11.35 0.58
CA PRO A 124 -13.06 -11.87 1.86
C PRO A 124 -13.65 -13.27 1.67
N PRO A 125 -13.60 -14.12 2.69
CA PRO A 125 -14.24 -15.44 2.61
C PRO A 125 -15.75 -15.29 2.43
N GLY A 126 -16.35 -16.24 1.73
CA GLY A 126 -17.79 -16.23 1.45
C GLY A 126 -18.07 -16.87 0.12
N PHE A 127 -19.24 -17.49 -0.03
CA PHE A 127 -19.62 -18.17 -1.25
C PHE A 127 -20.22 -17.24 -2.30
N ASN A 128 -20.72 -16.07 -1.87
CA ASN A 128 -21.35 -15.10 -2.76
C ASN A 128 -21.06 -13.68 -2.28
N ASN A 129 -21.48 -12.71 -3.08
CA ASN A 129 -21.22 -11.31 -2.77
C ASN A 129 -21.89 -10.82 -1.50
N GLU A 130 -23.08 -11.34 -1.18
CA GLU A 130 -23.78 -10.96 0.05
C GLU A 130 -23.00 -11.38 1.29
N GLU A 131 -22.51 -12.62 1.31
CA GLU A 131 -21.70 -13.12 2.43
C GLU A 131 -20.40 -12.32 2.57
N LYS A 132 -19.75 -12.01 1.46
CA LYS A 132 -18.53 -11.21 1.47
C LYS A 132 -18.78 -9.82 2.04
N ILE A 133 -19.88 -9.19 1.68
CA ILE A 133 -20.29 -7.88 2.19
C ILE A 133 -20.56 -7.94 3.69
N GLU A 134 -21.26 -8.97 4.15
CA GLU A 134 -21.52 -9.14 5.57
C GLU A 134 -20.24 -9.29 6.39
N ILE A 135 -19.32 -10.11 5.90
CA ILE A 135 -18.04 -10.33 6.57
C ILE A 135 -17.24 -9.04 6.64
N LEU A 136 -17.17 -8.28 5.55
CA LEU A 136 -16.47 -7.01 5.52
C LEU A 136 -17.12 -5.99 6.46
N THR A 137 -18.44 -5.91 6.45
CA THR A 137 -19.19 -5.01 7.31
C THR A 137 -18.92 -5.31 8.78
N ASP A 138 -18.96 -6.59 9.17
CA ASP A 138 -18.68 -7.02 10.52
C ASP A 138 -17.26 -6.66 10.95
N ARG A 139 -16.28 -6.92 10.11
CA ARG A 139 -14.87 -6.62 10.39
C ARG A 139 -14.63 -5.12 10.57
N LEU A 140 -15.23 -4.30 9.72
CA LEU A 140 -15.12 -2.84 9.83
C LEU A 140 -15.74 -2.32 11.11
N SER A 141 -16.90 -2.85 11.49
CA SER A 141 -17.55 -2.52 12.77
C SER A 141 -16.64 -2.81 13.96
N LYS A 142 -16.02 -3.99 13.95
CA LYS A 142 -15.14 -4.42 15.04
C LYS A 142 -13.87 -3.61 15.15
N ARG A 143 -13.43 -2.98 14.07
CA ARG A 143 -12.25 -2.10 14.10
C ARG A 143 -12.48 -0.80 14.85
N GLY A 144 -13.71 -0.50 15.22
CA GLY A 144 -14.03 0.68 16.00
C GLY A 144 -13.95 1.98 15.24
N GLN A 145 -13.90 1.94 13.94
CA GLN A 145 -13.90 3.12 13.07
C GLN A 145 -12.74 4.08 13.34
N SER A 146 -11.68 3.60 13.87
CA SER A 146 -10.53 4.46 14.13
C SER A 146 -9.76 4.79 12.85
#